data_f5e3698bdc2514b0f9600f1dc0c9da04
#
_entry.id   f5e3698bdc2514b0f9600f1dc0c9da04
#
_cell.length_a   1.000
_cell.length_b   1.000
_cell.length_c   1.000
_cell.angle_alpha   90.00
_cell.angle_beta   90.00
_cell.angle_gamma   90.00
#
_symmetry.space_group_name_H-M   'P 1'
#
loop_
_entity.id
_entity.type
_entity.pdbx_description
1 polymer ?
#
loop_
_entity_poly.entity_id
_entity_poly.type
_entity_poly.pdbx_seq_one_letter_code
_entity_poly.pdbx_strand_id
1 'polypeptide(L)'
;MYIICTYADITTIRRFNTMKQFMDKDFLLSTDTAKALFHDYAENMPILDYHCHINPKEIAEDRKFENITQVWLGGDHYKWRQMRSNGVDEYYITGGASDREKFQKWAETLTKAIGNPLYHWSHLELQRYFDYHGVLNGDTAEEVWNICNAKLADDSMTVRNIIKKSGVTLICTTDDPVDSLEYHKQIAEDPTFDVQVLPAWRPDKAMNIEKPDYTDYHAKLSEVSGVEVKSFEGLKEALVKRMAFFDSMGCRASDHALEYVMYKPATAEEIEAIFAKRLGGAALTKEEELKFKTAFMTFVGKEYNKLGWAMQLHYGAKRDNNVFRYNQLGPDTGYDCINTYSSSAEMADFLNSMNATDELPKTIIYSLNPIDNAAIGTVLGCFQDSTAVGKIQQGSAWWFNDHKVGMTDQMTSLANLGLLGNFIGMLTDSRSFLSYTRHEYFRRIMCELLGKWVENGEYPADMKTLGGMVRDISYNNAVRYFGFKLDTVEK
;
A
#
# COMPACT_ATOMS: atom_id res chain seq x y z
N MET A 1 -37.80 29.75 -65.28
CA MET A 1 -37.66 28.43 -64.59
C MET A 1 -36.85 28.63 -63.36
N TYR A 2 -37.53 28.86 -62.23
CA TYR A 2 -36.89 29.15 -60.94
C TYR A 2 -36.73 27.83 -60.21
N ILE A 3 -35.47 27.51 -59.85
CA ILE A 3 -35.15 26.37 -59.01
C ILE A 3 -35.26 26.84 -57.57
N ILE A 4 -36.25 26.33 -56.83
CA ILE A 4 -36.39 26.51 -55.41
C ILE A 4 -35.47 25.48 -54.72
N CYS A 5 -34.36 25.95 -54.15
CA CYS A 5 -33.59 25.15 -53.21
C CYS A 5 -34.28 25.14 -51.84
N THR A 6 -34.84 24.02 -51.47
CA THR A 6 -35.33 23.77 -50.13
C THR A 6 -34.16 23.59 -49.17
N TYR A 7 -34.03 24.50 -48.22
CA TYR A 7 -33.14 24.30 -47.06
C TYR A 7 -33.67 23.18 -46.21
N ALA A 8 -32.92 22.06 -46.17
CA ALA A 8 -33.13 21.03 -45.15
C ALA A 8 -32.58 21.55 -43.81
N ASP A 9 -33.46 21.73 -42.86
CA ASP A 9 -33.10 22.01 -41.47
C ASP A 9 -32.28 20.86 -40.90
N ILE A 10 -30.96 21.07 -40.84
CA ILE A 10 -30.09 20.20 -40.03
C ILE A 10 -30.23 20.68 -38.58
N THR A 11 -31.23 20.16 -37.90
CA THR A 11 -31.31 20.22 -36.44
C THR A 11 -30.19 19.35 -35.89
N THR A 12 -29.04 19.96 -35.71
CA THR A 12 -27.95 19.39 -34.90
C THR A 12 -28.48 19.28 -33.48
N ILE A 13 -28.97 18.11 -33.12
CA ILE A 13 -29.25 17.76 -31.72
C ILE A 13 -27.89 17.79 -31.00
N ARG A 14 -27.50 18.94 -30.47
CA ARG A 14 -26.48 19.00 -29.43
C ARG A 14 -27.06 18.20 -28.26
N ARG A 15 -26.62 16.94 -28.10
CA ARG A 15 -26.74 16.28 -26.81
C ARG A 15 -26.02 17.17 -25.81
N PHE A 16 -26.77 17.96 -25.07
CA PHE A 16 -26.28 18.51 -23.81
C PHE A 16 -25.96 17.29 -22.97
N ASN A 17 -24.69 16.87 -22.91
CA ASN A 17 -24.23 15.99 -21.87
C ASN A 17 -24.56 16.71 -20.56
N THR A 18 -25.62 16.30 -19.90
CA THR A 18 -25.90 16.77 -18.55
C THR A 18 -24.69 16.44 -17.70
N MET A 19 -24.12 17.46 -17.09
CA MET A 19 -22.94 17.33 -16.23
C MET A 19 -23.25 16.25 -15.18
N LYS A 20 -22.36 15.26 -15.01
CA LYS A 20 -22.51 14.25 -13.96
C LYS A 20 -22.57 14.92 -12.59
N GLN A 21 -23.38 14.38 -11.69
CA GLN A 21 -23.36 14.80 -10.29
C GLN A 21 -22.00 14.45 -9.68
N PHE A 22 -21.59 15.24 -8.70
CA PHE A 22 -20.34 15.03 -8.00
C PHE A 22 -20.36 13.68 -7.26
N MET A 23 -19.42 12.82 -7.60
CA MET A 23 -19.24 11.49 -7.00
C MET A 23 -20.53 10.67 -6.89
N ASP A 24 -21.30 10.64 -8.00
CA ASP A 24 -22.47 9.79 -8.14
C ASP A 24 -22.12 8.29 -8.11
N LYS A 25 -23.13 7.41 -8.20
CA LYS A 25 -22.91 5.96 -8.19
C LYS A 25 -21.94 5.47 -9.28
N ASP A 26 -21.87 6.20 -10.42
CA ASP A 26 -21.01 5.90 -11.57
C ASP A 26 -19.71 6.76 -11.56
N PHE A 27 -19.32 7.29 -10.40
CA PHE A 27 -18.08 8.03 -10.22
C PHE A 27 -16.89 7.25 -10.80
N LEU A 28 -16.07 7.91 -11.61
CA LEU A 28 -14.94 7.38 -12.39
C LEU A 28 -15.30 6.37 -13.49
N LEU A 29 -16.56 5.99 -13.68
CA LEU A 29 -17.02 5.03 -14.70
C LEU A 29 -17.66 5.81 -15.86
N SER A 30 -17.08 5.73 -17.05
CA SER A 30 -17.56 6.48 -18.21
C SER A 30 -18.27 5.62 -19.25
N THR A 31 -17.97 4.32 -19.30
CA THR A 31 -18.53 3.38 -20.27
C THR A 31 -19.57 2.46 -19.63
N ASP A 32 -20.50 1.93 -20.43
CA ASP A 32 -21.51 1.01 -19.89
C ASP A 32 -20.89 -0.32 -19.47
N THR A 33 -19.85 -0.78 -20.16
CA THR A 33 -19.06 -1.95 -19.79
C THR A 33 -18.36 -1.73 -18.44
N ALA A 34 -17.74 -0.55 -18.23
CA ALA A 34 -17.09 -0.23 -16.94
C ALA A 34 -18.08 -0.25 -15.78
N LYS A 35 -19.27 0.31 -15.95
CA LYS A 35 -20.35 0.31 -14.96
C LYS A 35 -20.78 -1.12 -14.62
N ALA A 36 -21.04 -1.95 -15.64
CA ALA A 36 -21.42 -3.35 -15.43
C ALA A 36 -20.30 -4.12 -14.70
N LEU A 37 -19.03 -3.97 -15.11
CA LEU A 37 -17.90 -4.60 -14.43
C LEU A 37 -17.78 -4.19 -12.97
N PHE A 38 -18.01 -2.92 -12.67
CA PHE A 38 -17.94 -2.45 -11.29
C PHE A 38 -19.12 -2.94 -10.46
N HIS A 39 -20.37 -2.64 -10.88
CA HIS A 39 -21.55 -2.90 -10.06
C HIS A 39 -21.87 -4.39 -9.90
N ASP A 40 -21.62 -5.20 -10.96
CA ASP A 40 -21.99 -6.61 -10.94
C ASP A 40 -20.86 -7.52 -10.41
N TYR A 41 -19.58 -7.07 -10.47
CA TYR A 41 -18.45 -7.96 -10.19
C TYR A 41 -17.43 -7.42 -9.16
N ALA A 42 -17.26 -6.10 -9.02
CA ALA A 42 -16.24 -5.51 -8.16
C ALA A 42 -16.77 -4.92 -6.87
N GLU A 43 -17.93 -4.25 -6.91
CA GLU A 43 -18.42 -3.39 -5.83
C GLU A 43 -18.53 -4.13 -4.50
N ASN A 44 -19.09 -5.34 -4.52
CA ASN A 44 -19.35 -6.14 -3.33
C ASN A 44 -18.25 -7.18 -3.01
N MET A 45 -17.10 -7.12 -3.70
CA MET A 45 -15.99 -8.02 -3.38
C MET A 45 -15.44 -7.72 -1.98
N PRO A 46 -15.11 -8.75 -1.19
CA PRO A 46 -14.46 -8.54 0.09
C PRO A 46 -13.15 -7.77 -0.05
N ILE A 47 -12.66 -7.21 1.04
CA ILE A 47 -11.36 -6.53 1.08
C ILE A 47 -10.35 -7.43 1.78
N LEU A 48 -9.22 -7.63 1.12
CA LEU A 48 -8.01 -8.21 1.66
C LEU A 48 -6.92 -7.15 1.58
N ASP A 49 -6.52 -6.62 2.73
CA ASP A 49 -5.48 -5.58 2.82
C ASP A 49 -4.16 -6.22 3.25
N TYR A 50 -3.41 -6.71 2.28
CA TYR A 50 -2.20 -7.51 2.53
C TYR A 50 -0.96 -6.67 2.89
N HIS A 51 -1.08 -5.34 2.95
CA HIS A 51 -0.06 -4.45 3.49
C HIS A 51 -0.66 -3.12 3.94
N CYS A 52 -0.52 -2.83 5.22
CA CYS A 52 -0.90 -1.55 5.82
C CYS A 52 -0.04 -1.25 7.07
N HIS A 53 -0.20 -0.05 7.61
CA HIS A 53 0.44 0.42 8.83
C HIS A 53 -0.56 0.66 9.98
N ILE A 54 -1.68 -0.05 9.96
CA ILE A 54 -2.69 0.01 11.02
C ILE A 54 -2.11 -0.60 12.30
N ASN A 55 -2.38 0.06 13.43
CA ASN A 55 -1.91 -0.41 14.73
C ASN A 55 -2.80 -1.55 15.25
N PRO A 56 -2.29 -2.79 15.39
CA PRO A 56 -3.07 -3.92 15.88
C PRO A 56 -3.61 -3.73 17.30
N LYS A 57 -2.95 -2.91 18.13
CA LYS A 57 -3.45 -2.55 19.47
C LYS A 57 -4.82 -1.88 19.42
N GLU A 58 -5.03 -0.95 18.46
CA GLU A 58 -6.31 -0.26 18.32
C GLU A 58 -7.44 -1.21 17.91
N ILE A 59 -7.13 -2.29 17.16
CA ILE A 59 -8.08 -3.35 16.84
C ILE A 59 -8.35 -4.23 18.06
N ALA A 60 -7.30 -4.62 18.80
CA ALA A 60 -7.42 -5.46 19.97
C ALA A 60 -8.28 -4.81 21.06
N GLU A 61 -8.05 -3.52 21.31
CA GLU A 61 -8.76 -2.70 22.29
C GLU A 61 -10.11 -2.18 21.79
N ASP A 62 -10.48 -2.44 20.54
CA ASP A 62 -11.68 -1.91 19.86
C ASP A 62 -11.85 -0.40 20.06
N ARG A 63 -10.79 0.35 19.74
CA ARG A 63 -10.72 1.79 19.99
C ARG A 63 -11.93 2.52 19.42
N LYS A 64 -12.41 3.52 20.17
CA LYS A 64 -13.39 4.50 19.75
C LYS A 64 -12.73 5.86 19.58
N PHE A 65 -12.90 6.49 18.44
CA PHE A 65 -12.32 7.82 18.17
C PHE A 65 -13.24 8.90 18.72
N GLU A 66 -12.66 9.92 19.33
CA GLU A 66 -13.42 11.05 19.88
C GLU A 66 -13.91 12.00 18.78
N ASN A 67 -13.17 12.11 17.69
CA ASN A 67 -13.49 13.00 16.58
C ASN A 67 -12.80 12.59 15.27
N ILE A 68 -13.26 13.18 14.17
CA ILE A 68 -12.78 12.89 12.81
C ILE A 68 -11.31 13.29 12.59
N THR A 69 -10.78 14.28 13.29
CA THR A 69 -9.37 14.69 13.18
C THR A 69 -8.44 13.58 13.63
N GLN A 70 -8.77 12.88 14.71
CA GLN A 70 -7.97 11.75 15.20
C GLN A 70 -7.87 10.64 14.16
N VAL A 71 -8.95 10.35 13.43
CA VAL A 71 -8.97 9.34 12.37
C VAL A 71 -8.21 9.80 11.14
N TRP A 72 -8.37 11.08 10.74
CA TRP A 72 -7.87 11.58 9.46
C TRP A 72 -6.47 12.18 9.52
N LEU A 73 -6.12 12.84 10.62
CA LEU A 73 -4.88 13.60 10.76
C LEU A 73 -3.91 13.05 11.79
N GLY A 74 -4.31 12.00 12.52
CA GLY A 74 -3.50 11.44 13.59
C GLY A 74 -2.14 10.85 13.17
N GLY A 75 -1.96 10.52 11.90
CA GLY A 75 -0.72 9.95 11.36
C GLY A 75 -0.60 10.03 9.84
N ASP A 76 -1.46 10.80 9.18
CA ASP A 76 -1.52 10.87 7.72
C ASP A 76 -0.61 11.97 7.17
N HIS A 77 0.64 11.60 6.90
CA HIS A 77 1.62 12.51 6.31
C HIS A 77 1.27 12.95 4.86
N TYR A 78 0.34 12.29 4.15
CA TYR A 78 -0.16 12.73 2.85
C TYR A 78 -0.99 14.03 3.01
N LYS A 79 -1.91 14.04 3.98
CA LYS A 79 -2.72 15.22 4.30
C LYS A 79 -1.87 16.37 4.85
N TRP A 80 -0.95 16.06 5.77
CA TRP A 80 -0.02 17.06 6.31
C TRP A 80 0.80 17.77 5.22
N ARG A 81 1.27 17.00 4.22
CA ARG A 81 2.01 17.55 3.07
C ARG A 81 1.17 18.55 2.28
N GLN A 82 -0.11 18.27 2.05
CA GLN A 82 -1.00 19.19 1.34
C GLN A 82 -1.32 20.43 2.16
N MET A 83 -1.52 20.29 3.47
CA MET A 83 -1.73 21.44 4.36
C MET A 83 -0.52 22.38 4.32
N ARG A 84 0.71 21.86 4.37
CA ARG A 84 1.93 22.65 4.20
C ARG A 84 2.01 23.33 2.83
N SER A 85 1.65 22.61 1.76
CA SER A 85 1.60 23.16 0.41
C SER A 85 0.58 24.32 0.29
N ASN A 86 -0.44 24.32 1.13
CA ASN A 86 -1.42 25.41 1.24
C ASN A 86 -0.97 26.55 2.18
N GLY A 87 0.26 26.50 2.73
CA GLY A 87 0.80 27.51 3.62
C GLY A 87 0.23 27.48 5.04
N VAL A 88 -0.37 26.36 5.46
CA VAL A 88 -0.86 26.17 6.83
C VAL A 88 0.32 26.08 7.79
N ASP A 89 0.27 26.86 8.89
CA ASP A 89 1.28 26.82 9.93
C ASP A 89 1.33 25.44 10.62
N GLU A 90 2.54 24.98 10.97
CA GLU A 90 2.77 23.67 11.56
C GLU A 90 2.02 23.48 12.89
N TYR A 91 1.71 24.58 13.59
CA TYR A 91 0.86 24.56 14.79
C TYR A 91 -0.49 23.87 14.55
N TYR A 92 -1.09 24.06 13.35
CA TYR A 92 -2.36 23.47 12.94
C TYR A 92 -2.22 22.11 12.23
N ILE A 93 -1.02 21.61 12.05
CA ILE A 93 -0.76 20.32 11.38
C ILE A 93 -0.38 19.24 12.40
N THR A 94 0.84 19.34 12.92
CA THR A 94 1.37 18.41 13.94
C THR A 94 1.53 19.06 15.30
N GLY A 95 1.34 20.40 15.40
CA GLY A 95 1.51 21.17 16.63
C GLY A 95 0.29 21.12 17.57
N GLY A 96 0.23 22.12 18.47
CA GLY A 96 -0.68 22.15 19.62
C GLY A 96 -2.09 22.70 19.37
N ALA A 97 -2.49 22.99 18.13
CA ALA A 97 -3.86 23.41 17.83
C ALA A 97 -4.88 22.34 18.21
N SER A 98 -6.09 22.76 18.55
CA SER A 98 -7.19 21.81 18.81
C SER A 98 -7.54 20.98 17.58
N ASP A 99 -8.10 19.81 17.79
CA ASP A 99 -8.57 18.93 16.70
C ASP A 99 -9.57 19.64 15.78
N ARG A 100 -10.44 20.47 16.35
CA ARG A 100 -11.41 21.27 15.56
C ARG A 100 -10.71 22.28 14.65
N GLU A 101 -9.68 22.99 15.13
CA GLU A 101 -8.89 23.93 14.33
C GLU A 101 -8.13 23.23 13.22
N LYS A 102 -7.49 22.09 13.52
CA LYS A 102 -6.82 21.24 12.53
C LYS A 102 -7.77 20.79 11.43
N PHE A 103 -8.97 20.34 11.80
CA PHE A 103 -10.01 19.94 10.85
C PHE A 103 -10.42 21.10 9.94
N GLN A 104 -10.61 22.31 10.48
CA GLN A 104 -10.92 23.49 9.69
C GLN A 104 -9.85 23.77 8.64
N LYS A 105 -8.57 23.69 9.04
CA LYS A 105 -7.44 23.91 8.12
C LYS A 105 -7.34 22.82 7.05
N TRP A 106 -7.68 21.59 7.38
CA TRP A 106 -7.79 20.53 6.38
C TRP A 106 -8.93 20.80 5.40
N ALA A 107 -10.12 21.16 5.87
CA ALA A 107 -11.27 21.48 5.01
C ALA A 107 -10.99 22.63 4.04
N GLU A 108 -10.36 23.70 4.53
CA GLU A 108 -9.90 24.84 3.71
C GLU A 108 -8.86 24.38 2.66
N THR A 109 -7.95 23.50 3.03
CA THR A 109 -6.90 22.95 2.14
C THR A 109 -7.52 22.07 1.05
N LEU A 110 -8.48 21.25 1.40
CA LEU A 110 -9.13 20.28 0.50
C LEU A 110 -9.77 20.99 -0.72
N THR A 111 -10.29 22.20 -0.54
CA THR A 111 -10.85 23.01 -1.63
C THR A 111 -9.88 23.23 -2.79
N LYS A 112 -8.57 23.24 -2.53
CA LYS A 112 -7.53 23.44 -3.55
C LYS A 112 -6.96 22.11 -4.09
N ALA A 113 -7.42 20.97 -3.60
CA ALA A 113 -6.92 19.66 -3.97
C ALA A 113 -7.56 19.08 -5.26
N ILE A 114 -7.92 19.93 -6.21
CA ILE A 114 -8.46 19.49 -7.50
C ILE A 114 -7.45 18.59 -8.22
N GLY A 115 -7.90 17.39 -8.63
CA GLY A 115 -7.04 16.38 -9.27
C GLY A 115 -6.19 15.54 -8.31
N ASN A 116 -6.12 15.91 -7.03
CA ASN A 116 -5.43 15.13 -6.01
C ASN A 116 -6.34 14.00 -5.48
N PRO A 117 -5.84 12.77 -5.30
CA PRO A 117 -6.65 11.65 -4.81
C PRO A 117 -7.25 11.90 -3.43
N LEU A 118 -6.63 12.68 -2.57
CA LEU A 118 -7.15 13.02 -1.24
C LEU A 118 -8.51 13.72 -1.29
N TYR A 119 -8.80 14.46 -2.38
CA TYR A 119 -10.12 15.04 -2.60
C TYR A 119 -11.18 13.96 -2.75
N HIS A 120 -10.92 12.97 -3.60
CA HIS A 120 -11.83 11.85 -3.82
C HIS A 120 -11.92 10.94 -2.59
N TRP A 121 -10.79 10.57 -1.99
CA TRP A 121 -10.77 9.69 -0.83
C TRP A 121 -11.54 10.28 0.36
N SER A 122 -11.30 11.57 0.68
CA SER A 122 -12.02 12.23 1.77
C SER A 122 -13.53 12.23 1.55
N HIS A 123 -13.99 12.48 0.32
CA HIS A 123 -15.41 12.48 0.02
C HIS A 123 -16.00 11.07 -0.07
N LEU A 124 -15.26 10.05 -0.53
CA LEU A 124 -15.68 8.64 -0.42
C LEU A 124 -15.84 8.22 1.03
N GLU A 125 -14.89 8.56 1.88
CA GLU A 125 -14.96 8.28 3.32
C GLU A 125 -16.18 8.96 3.95
N LEU A 126 -16.45 10.23 3.62
CA LEU A 126 -17.64 10.93 4.09
C LEU A 126 -18.94 10.25 3.64
N GLN A 127 -19.01 9.83 2.39
CA GLN A 127 -20.19 9.13 1.87
C GLN A 127 -20.39 7.74 2.51
N ARG A 128 -19.34 6.92 2.60
CA ARG A 128 -19.43 5.50 3.00
C ARG A 128 -19.60 5.32 4.49
N TYR A 129 -18.95 6.15 5.30
CA TYR A 129 -18.98 6.01 6.76
C TYR A 129 -19.95 6.97 7.44
N PHE A 130 -20.11 8.17 6.87
CA PHE A 130 -20.86 9.24 7.53
C PHE A 130 -22.17 9.62 6.82
N ASP A 131 -22.45 9.02 5.65
CA ASP A 131 -23.66 9.32 4.84
C ASP A 131 -23.77 10.81 4.47
N TYR A 132 -22.61 11.45 4.27
CA TYR A 132 -22.54 12.84 3.86
C TYR A 132 -22.17 12.93 2.37
N HIS A 133 -23.11 13.41 1.56
CA HIS A 133 -23.00 13.51 0.10
C HIS A 133 -22.70 14.95 -0.38
N GLY A 134 -22.50 15.87 0.55
CA GLY A 134 -22.10 17.24 0.27
C GLY A 134 -20.61 17.39 -0.04
N VAL A 135 -20.17 18.61 -0.16
CA VAL A 135 -18.75 18.97 -0.40
C VAL A 135 -18.14 19.51 0.89
N LEU A 136 -17.01 18.93 1.31
CA LEU A 136 -16.22 19.45 2.41
C LEU A 136 -15.34 20.61 1.94
N ASN A 137 -15.54 21.76 2.55
CA ASN A 137 -14.74 22.97 2.37
C ASN A 137 -14.72 23.80 3.66
N GLY A 138 -14.10 24.99 3.65
CA GLY A 138 -14.03 25.84 4.83
C GLY A 138 -15.39 26.27 5.39
N ASP A 139 -16.40 26.45 4.53
CA ASP A 139 -17.74 26.91 4.93
C ASP A 139 -18.61 25.76 5.50
N THR A 140 -18.42 24.54 4.99
CA THR A 140 -19.15 23.33 5.43
C THR A 140 -18.46 22.58 6.57
N ALA A 141 -17.26 23.01 6.95
CA ALA A 141 -16.44 22.29 7.94
C ALA A 141 -17.14 22.07 9.27
N GLU A 142 -17.92 23.04 9.77
CA GLU A 142 -18.67 22.91 11.03
C GLU A 142 -19.78 21.86 10.93
N GLU A 143 -20.54 21.88 9.84
CA GLU A 143 -21.59 20.89 9.59
C GLU A 143 -21.00 19.47 9.53
N VAL A 144 -19.94 19.27 8.74
CA VAL A 144 -19.29 17.97 8.57
C VAL A 144 -18.67 17.47 9.87
N TRP A 145 -18.03 18.37 10.64
CA TRP A 145 -17.49 18.09 11.96
C TRP A 145 -18.57 17.52 12.88
N ASN A 146 -19.72 18.18 12.95
CA ASN A 146 -20.82 17.77 13.83
C ASN A 146 -21.42 16.41 13.38
N ILE A 147 -21.61 16.20 12.07
CA ILE A 147 -22.14 14.95 11.52
C ILE A 147 -21.18 13.79 11.82
N CYS A 148 -19.90 13.97 11.50
CA CYS A 148 -18.91 12.92 11.70
C CYS A 148 -18.76 12.53 13.18
N ASN A 149 -18.66 13.52 14.05
CA ASN A 149 -18.45 13.25 15.47
C ASN A 149 -19.67 12.67 16.16
N ALA A 150 -20.89 13.06 15.74
CA ALA A 150 -22.11 12.42 16.21
C ALA A 150 -22.14 10.92 15.85
N LYS A 151 -21.69 10.55 14.64
CA LYS A 151 -21.57 9.13 14.23
C LYS A 151 -20.45 8.41 14.96
N LEU A 152 -19.27 9.02 15.10
CA LEU A 152 -18.14 8.43 15.83
C LEU A 152 -18.45 8.19 17.32
N ALA A 153 -19.38 8.94 17.89
CA ALA A 153 -19.87 8.72 19.25
C ALA A 153 -20.73 7.45 19.39
N ASP A 154 -21.27 6.90 18.30
CA ASP A 154 -22.06 5.67 18.29
C ASP A 154 -21.16 4.43 18.35
N ASP A 155 -21.62 3.38 19.03
CA ASP A 155 -20.85 2.12 19.17
C ASP A 155 -20.68 1.37 17.83
N SER A 156 -21.49 1.66 16.82
CA SER A 156 -21.33 1.12 15.47
C SER A 156 -20.10 1.64 14.72
N MET A 157 -19.38 2.61 15.30
CA MET A 157 -18.19 3.26 14.72
C MET A 157 -16.92 3.03 15.56
N THR A 158 -16.86 1.95 16.33
CA THR A 158 -15.60 1.46 16.86
C THR A 158 -14.69 0.93 15.75
N VAL A 159 -13.41 0.80 16.01
CA VAL A 159 -12.43 0.30 15.02
C VAL A 159 -12.86 -1.02 14.40
N ARG A 160 -13.28 -2.00 15.21
CA ARG A 160 -13.75 -3.31 14.71
C ARG A 160 -15.00 -3.20 13.85
N ASN A 161 -15.92 -2.33 14.23
CA ASN A 161 -17.16 -2.12 13.47
C ASN A 161 -16.90 -1.38 12.15
N ILE A 162 -15.96 -0.43 12.10
CA ILE A 162 -15.51 0.21 10.86
C ILE A 162 -14.91 -0.84 9.92
N ILE A 163 -14.02 -1.71 10.42
CA ILE A 163 -13.39 -2.79 9.64
C ILE A 163 -14.46 -3.73 9.07
N LYS A 164 -15.42 -4.20 9.90
CA LYS A 164 -16.52 -5.07 9.46
C LYS A 164 -17.43 -4.39 8.45
N LYS A 165 -17.81 -3.13 8.69
CA LYS A 165 -18.62 -2.32 7.77
C LYS A 165 -17.97 -2.16 6.39
N SER A 166 -16.66 -2.15 6.36
CA SER A 166 -15.88 -2.04 5.11
C SER A 166 -15.81 -3.35 4.31
N GLY A 167 -16.28 -4.46 4.85
CA GLY A 167 -16.19 -5.77 4.21
C GLY A 167 -14.77 -6.35 4.18
N VAL A 168 -13.94 -5.98 5.15
CA VAL A 168 -12.58 -6.50 5.27
C VAL A 168 -12.61 -7.90 5.86
N THR A 169 -11.88 -8.82 5.25
CA THR A 169 -11.73 -10.21 5.70
C THR A 169 -10.37 -10.51 6.28
N LEU A 170 -9.34 -9.79 5.83
CA LEU A 170 -7.97 -9.97 6.30
C LEU A 170 -7.18 -8.66 6.22
N ILE A 171 -6.35 -8.43 7.23
CA ILE A 171 -5.41 -7.32 7.32
C ILE A 171 -4.03 -7.89 7.62
N CYS A 172 -3.00 -7.49 6.86
CA CYS A 172 -1.60 -7.67 7.24
C CYS A 172 -1.04 -6.35 7.73
N THR A 173 -0.57 -6.34 8.97
CA THR A 173 0.10 -5.20 9.59
C THR A 173 1.57 -5.13 9.16
N THR A 174 2.37 -4.26 9.79
CA THR A 174 3.81 -4.15 9.52
C THR A 174 4.55 -4.21 10.84
N ASP A 175 5.29 -5.31 11.07
CA ASP A 175 5.80 -5.67 12.40
C ASP A 175 7.30 -5.94 12.38
N ASP A 176 7.98 -5.48 13.42
CA ASP A 176 9.42 -5.64 13.58
C ASP A 176 9.77 -7.03 14.15
N PRO A 177 10.89 -7.68 13.75
CA PRO A 177 11.36 -8.95 14.31
C PRO A 177 11.35 -9.04 15.84
N VAL A 178 11.48 -7.94 16.55
CA VAL A 178 11.50 -7.93 18.02
C VAL A 178 10.13 -7.79 18.67
N ASP A 179 9.07 -7.59 17.88
CA ASP A 179 7.72 -7.41 18.42
C ASP A 179 7.16 -8.70 19.02
N SER A 180 6.44 -8.55 20.13
CA SER A 180 5.84 -9.67 20.86
C SER A 180 4.60 -10.26 20.21
N LEU A 181 3.96 -9.50 19.32
CA LEU A 181 2.71 -9.83 18.64
C LEU A 181 1.53 -10.15 19.57
N GLU A 182 1.56 -9.62 20.82
CA GLU A 182 0.52 -9.88 21.82
C GLU A 182 -0.88 -9.46 21.36
N TYR A 183 -0.98 -8.35 20.61
CA TYR A 183 -2.27 -7.88 20.09
C TYR A 183 -2.81 -8.76 18.96
N HIS A 184 -1.94 -9.29 18.10
CA HIS A 184 -2.34 -10.27 17.08
C HIS A 184 -2.89 -11.54 17.74
N LYS A 185 -2.23 -12.02 18.79
CA LYS A 185 -2.70 -13.17 19.56
C LYS A 185 -4.04 -12.88 20.22
N GLN A 186 -4.18 -11.72 20.90
CA GLN A 186 -5.43 -11.32 21.52
C GLN A 186 -6.59 -11.26 20.52
N ILE A 187 -6.37 -10.70 19.32
CA ILE A 187 -7.38 -10.63 18.26
C ILE A 187 -7.73 -12.03 17.76
N ALA A 188 -6.74 -12.89 17.53
CA ALA A 188 -6.97 -14.24 17.03
C ALA A 188 -7.73 -15.14 18.02
N GLU A 189 -7.60 -14.89 19.32
CA GLU A 189 -8.29 -15.61 20.40
C GLU A 189 -9.72 -15.07 20.69
N ASP A 190 -10.09 -13.93 20.10
CA ASP A 190 -11.41 -13.30 20.33
C ASP A 190 -12.47 -13.77 19.30
N PRO A 191 -13.41 -14.65 19.71
CA PRO A 191 -14.43 -15.18 18.79
C PRO A 191 -15.48 -14.15 18.35
N THR A 192 -15.47 -12.93 18.90
CA THR A 192 -16.41 -11.86 18.53
C THR A 192 -15.94 -11.05 17.32
N PHE A 193 -14.70 -11.28 16.89
CA PHE A 193 -14.09 -10.61 15.75
C PHE A 193 -13.54 -11.62 14.74
N ASP A 194 -14.20 -11.75 13.61
CA ASP A 194 -13.99 -12.75 12.57
C ASP A 194 -12.99 -12.33 11.47
N VAL A 195 -12.49 -11.08 11.51
CA VAL A 195 -11.49 -10.59 10.58
C VAL A 195 -10.10 -11.06 11.00
N GLN A 196 -9.37 -11.67 10.07
CA GLN A 196 -8.00 -12.10 10.33
C GLN A 196 -7.05 -10.89 10.36
N VAL A 197 -6.27 -10.75 11.42
CA VAL A 197 -5.20 -9.74 11.53
C VAL A 197 -3.88 -10.48 11.70
N LEU A 198 -3.06 -10.47 10.66
CA LEU A 198 -1.83 -11.23 10.59
C LEU A 198 -0.62 -10.29 10.58
N PRO A 199 0.50 -10.67 11.21
CA PRO A 199 1.72 -9.89 11.12
C PRO A 199 2.35 -10.02 9.73
N ALA A 200 2.99 -8.95 9.23
CA ALA A 200 3.94 -9.02 8.14
C ALA A 200 5.34 -8.62 8.65
N TRP A 201 6.33 -9.39 8.22
CA TRP A 201 7.70 -9.31 8.71
C TRP A 201 8.47 -8.15 8.08
N ARG A 202 8.92 -7.15 8.89
CA ARG A 202 9.70 -6.01 8.41
C ARG A 202 11.02 -5.86 9.16
N PRO A 203 12.11 -6.48 8.69
CA PRO A 203 13.40 -6.51 9.38
C PRO A 203 14.31 -5.32 9.07
N ASP A 204 13.78 -4.17 8.68
CA ASP A 204 14.55 -3.01 8.23
C ASP A 204 15.58 -2.53 9.26
N LYS A 205 15.29 -2.62 10.56
CA LYS A 205 16.24 -2.25 11.60
C LYS A 205 17.42 -3.21 11.71
N ALA A 206 17.20 -4.49 11.40
CA ALA A 206 18.28 -5.48 11.34
C ALA A 206 19.12 -5.35 10.06
N MET A 207 18.55 -4.78 9.00
CA MET A 207 19.22 -4.55 7.71
C MET A 207 20.01 -3.24 7.68
N ASN A 208 19.50 -2.17 8.30
CA ASN A 208 20.05 -0.82 8.17
C ASN A 208 21.26 -0.61 9.10
N ILE A 209 22.34 -1.31 8.79
CA ILE A 209 23.58 -1.40 9.57
C ILE A 209 24.25 -0.03 9.82
N GLU A 210 23.97 0.96 8.98
CA GLU A 210 24.50 2.32 9.08
C GLU A 210 23.83 3.17 10.16
N LYS A 211 22.65 2.76 10.66
CA LYS A 211 21.88 3.57 11.60
C LYS A 211 22.54 3.63 12.99
N PRO A 212 22.45 4.79 13.68
CA PRO A 212 23.11 4.98 14.97
C PRO A 212 22.70 3.96 16.05
N ASP A 213 21.42 3.59 16.09
CA ASP A 213 20.79 2.69 17.05
C ASP A 213 20.94 1.20 16.73
N TYR A 214 21.71 0.86 15.69
CA TYR A 214 21.85 -0.52 15.19
C TYR A 214 22.33 -1.50 16.30
N THR A 215 23.31 -1.09 17.10
CA THR A 215 23.87 -1.94 18.17
C THR A 215 22.84 -2.18 19.29
N ASP A 216 22.05 -1.16 19.65
CA ASP A 216 21.00 -1.28 20.67
C ASP A 216 19.89 -2.21 20.21
N TYR A 217 19.55 -2.14 18.91
CA TYR A 217 18.59 -3.06 18.31
C TYR A 217 19.03 -4.52 18.39
N HIS A 218 20.33 -4.80 18.18
CA HIS A 218 20.87 -6.16 18.29
C HIS A 218 20.81 -6.71 19.74
N ALA A 219 21.01 -5.88 20.73
CA ALA A 219 20.82 -6.29 22.13
C ALA A 219 19.37 -6.76 22.36
N LYS A 220 18.40 -6.00 21.87
CA LYS A 220 16.99 -6.35 21.98
C LYS A 220 16.64 -7.62 21.18
N LEU A 221 17.18 -7.76 19.96
CA LEU A 221 16.98 -8.97 19.14
C LEU A 221 17.57 -10.21 19.83
N SER A 222 18.74 -10.07 20.46
CA SER A 222 19.37 -11.14 21.25
C SER A 222 18.47 -11.56 22.41
N GLU A 223 17.90 -10.62 23.15
CA GLU A 223 16.98 -10.88 24.25
C GLU A 223 15.75 -11.68 23.81
N VAL A 224 15.04 -11.19 22.76
CA VAL A 224 13.77 -11.82 22.33
C VAL A 224 13.96 -13.13 21.58
N SER A 225 15.11 -13.35 20.93
CA SER A 225 15.43 -14.60 20.23
C SER A 225 16.10 -15.64 21.09
N GLY A 226 16.74 -15.22 22.20
CA GLY A 226 17.61 -16.08 23.02
C GLY A 226 18.89 -16.49 22.29
N VAL A 227 19.33 -15.74 21.27
CA VAL A 227 20.57 -15.95 20.52
C VAL A 227 21.48 -14.76 20.71
N GLU A 228 22.73 -14.97 21.06
CA GLU A 228 23.69 -13.89 21.20
C GLU A 228 24.16 -13.39 19.82
N VAL A 229 23.73 -12.17 19.43
CA VAL A 229 24.04 -11.58 18.14
C VAL A 229 25.39 -10.84 18.18
N LYS A 230 26.49 -11.60 18.06
CA LYS A 230 27.89 -11.09 18.04
C LYS A 230 28.59 -11.29 16.69
N SER A 231 27.94 -11.96 15.74
CA SER A 231 28.43 -12.25 14.39
C SER A 231 27.27 -12.18 13.41
N PHE A 232 27.55 -12.11 12.12
CA PHE A 232 26.51 -12.18 11.10
C PHE A 232 25.78 -13.53 11.14
N GLU A 233 26.50 -14.62 11.42
CA GLU A 233 25.86 -15.94 11.63
C GLU A 233 24.91 -15.93 12.83
N GLY A 234 25.30 -15.30 13.96
CA GLY A 234 24.40 -15.14 15.11
C GLY A 234 23.17 -14.29 14.79
N LEU A 235 23.31 -13.25 13.96
CA LEU A 235 22.18 -12.46 13.45
C LEU A 235 21.23 -13.34 12.63
N LYS A 236 21.74 -14.13 11.72
CA LYS A 236 20.94 -15.06 10.90
C LYS A 236 20.16 -16.06 11.77
N GLU A 237 20.82 -16.68 12.75
CA GLU A 237 20.17 -17.61 13.67
C GLU A 237 19.05 -16.92 14.47
N ALA A 238 19.28 -15.72 14.98
CA ALA A 238 18.27 -14.95 15.72
C ALA A 238 17.05 -14.66 14.84
N LEU A 239 17.28 -14.21 13.60
CA LEU A 239 16.20 -13.91 12.64
C LEU A 239 15.40 -15.16 12.27
N VAL A 240 16.04 -16.31 12.01
CA VAL A 240 15.35 -17.59 11.71
C VAL A 240 14.43 -18.00 12.86
N LYS A 241 14.89 -17.88 14.11
CA LYS A 241 14.03 -18.15 15.29
C LYS A 241 12.83 -17.20 15.35
N ARG A 242 13.03 -15.92 15.05
CA ARG A 242 11.94 -14.94 15.04
C ARG A 242 10.98 -15.16 13.85
N MET A 243 11.50 -15.53 12.67
CA MET A 243 10.65 -15.91 11.52
C MET A 243 9.77 -17.12 11.85
N ALA A 244 10.31 -18.13 12.53
CA ALA A 244 9.51 -19.28 12.96
C ALA A 244 8.38 -18.87 13.93
N PHE A 245 8.63 -17.91 14.82
CA PHE A 245 7.60 -17.35 15.68
C PHE A 245 6.53 -16.60 14.87
N PHE A 246 6.94 -15.73 13.93
CA PHE A 246 6.01 -15.00 13.06
C PHE A 246 5.18 -15.94 12.18
N ASP A 247 5.79 -17.01 11.65
CA ASP A 247 5.08 -18.03 10.87
C ASP A 247 4.00 -18.73 11.69
N SER A 248 4.32 -19.05 12.95
CA SER A 248 3.35 -19.63 13.89
C SER A 248 2.17 -18.70 14.21
N MET A 249 2.35 -17.38 14.05
CA MET A 249 1.32 -16.35 14.18
C MET A 249 0.58 -16.06 12.86
N GLY A 250 0.85 -16.82 11.81
CA GLY A 250 0.16 -16.72 10.53
C GLY A 250 0.79 -15.76 9.52
N CYS A 251 2.00 -15.26 9.75
CA CYS A 251 2.73 -14.43 8.79
C CYS A 251 2.86 -15.14 7.43
N ARG A 252 2.66 -14.42 6.34
CA ARG A 252 2.75 -14.94 4.96
C ARG A 252 3.50 -13.98 4.03
N ALA A 253 3.95 -12.85 4.55
CA ALA A 253 4.65 -11.85 3.76
C ALA A 253 5.73 -11.14 4.57
N SER A 254 6.79 -10.75 3.88
CA SER A 254 7.72 -9.74 4.38
C SER A 254 7.48 -8.41 3.69
N ASP A 255 8.01 -7.34 4.27
CA ASP A 255 8.04 -6.01 3.72
C ASP A 255 9.42 -5.38 3.92
N HIS A 256 9.92 -4.67 2.92
CA HIS A 256 11.21 -4.00 2.94
C HIS A 256 11.11 -2.61 2.34
N ALA A 257 11.55 -1.59 3.08
CA ALA A 257 11.66 -0.23 2.58
C ALA A 257 13.10 0.07 2.15
N LEU A 258 13.31 0.12 0.84
CA LEU A 258 14.63 0.29 0.23
C LEU A 258 14.72 1.66 -0.46
N GLU A 259 15.90 2.27 -0.44
CA GLU A 259 16.17 3.43 -1.29
C GLU A 259 16.15 3.03 -2.78
N TYR A 260 16.74 1.88 -3.10
CA TYR A 260 16.70 1.18 -4.38
C TYR A 260 17.03 -0.30 -4.14
N VAL A 261 16.72 -1.18 -5.08
CA VAL A 261 17.10 -2.59 -4.98
C VAL A 261 18.59 -2.72 -5.32
N MET A 262 19.43 -2.86 -4.29
CA MET A 262 20.87 -2.92 -4.42
C MET A 262 21.36 -4.36 -4.66
N TYR A 263 22.48 -4.48 -5.37
CA TYR A 263 23.23 -5.72 -5.45
C TYR A 263 24.73 -5.46 -5.47
N LYS A 264 25.41 -5.78 -4.37
CA LYS A 264 26.85 -5.67 -4.21
C LYS A 264 27.36 -6.93 -3.49
N PRO A 265 27.70 -8.00 -4.24
CA PRO A 265 28.10 -9.27 -3.62
C PRO A 265 29.44 -9.13 -2.88
N ALA A 266 29.60 -9.95 -1.83
CA ALA A 266 30.83 -10.04 -1.05
C ALA A 266 31.00 -11.47 -0.51
N THR A 267 32.22 -11.81 -0.05
CA THR A 267 32.47 -13.10 0.57
C THR A 267 31.93 -13.15 2.01
N ALA A 268 31.74 -14.35 2.56
CA ALA A 268 31.29 -14.51 3.94
C ALA A 268 32.25 -13.86 4.94
N GLU A 269 33.57 -13.95 4.68
CA GLU A 269 34.61 -13.33 5.52
C GLU A 269 34.54 -11.80 5.47
N GLU A 270 34.29 -11.21 4.30
CA GLU A 270 34.10 -9.76 4.16
C GLU A 270 32.86 -9.30 4.96
N ILE A 271 31.75 -10.03 4.89
CA ILE A 271 30.54 -9.67 5.61
C ILE A 271 30.73 -9.77 7.11
N GLU A 272 31.38 -10.83 7.61
CA GLU A 272 31.71 -10.94 9.05
C GLU A 272 32.63 -9.81 9.51
N ALA A 273 33.62 -9.41 8.69
CA ALA A 273 34.50 -8.31 9.02
C ALA A 273 33.76 -6.96 9.07
N ILE A 274 32.83 -6.71 8.13
CA ILE A 274 31.98 -5.52 8.12
C ILE A 274 31.08 -5.48 9.37
N PHE A 275 30.46 -6.61 9.70
CA PHE A 275 29.59 -6.73 10.83
C PHE A 275 30.35 -6.50 12.16
N ALA A 276 31.49 -7.16 12.34
CA ALA A 276 32.37 -6.96 13.51
C ALA A 276 32.85 -5.50 13.63
N LYS A 277 33.24 -4.89 12.50
CA LYS A 277 33.64 -3.47 12.45
C LYS A 277 32.53 -2.56 12.97
N ARG A 278 31.26 -2.82 12.57
CA ARG A 278 30.12 -2.03 13.01
C ARG A 278 29.80 -2.24 14.48
N LEU A 279 29.83 -3.49 14.98
CA LEU A 279 29.63 -3.78 16.41
C LEU A 279 30.72 -3.19 17.29
N GLY A 280 31.94 -3.03 16.75
CA GLY A 280 33.03 -2.31 17.41
C GLY A 280 32.88 -0.79 17.42
N GLY A 281 31.77 -0.25 16.91
CA GLY A 281 31.46 1.18 16.90
C GLY A 281 32.11 2.00 15.77
N ALA A 282 32.79 1.34 14.83
CA ALA A 282 33.42 2.04 13.70
C ALA A 282 32.38 2.37 12.61
N ALA A 283 32.58 3.51 11.93
CA ALA A 283 31.77 3.89 10.77
C ALA A 283 32.08 2.99 9.58
N LEU A 284 31.04 2.67 8.83
CA LEU A 284 31.13 1.92 7.58
C LEU A 284 31.23 2.86 6.38
N THR A 285 31.90 2.41 5.33
CA THR A 285 31.81 3.04 4.01
C THR A 285 30.49 2.68 3.34
N LYS A 286 30.07 3.44 2.33
CA LYS A 286 28.84 3.10 1.57
C LYS A 286 28.96 1.75 0.87
N GLU A 287 30.13 1.36 0.42
CA GLU A 287 30.37 0.06 -0.18
C GLU A 287 30.18 -1.08 0.82
N GLU A 288 30.71 -0.95 2.05
CA GLU A 288 30.53 -1.92 3.12
C GLU A 288 29.05 -2.05 3.49
N GLU A 289 28.32 -0.94 3.60
CA GLU A 289 26.89 -0.93 3.83
C GLU A 289 26.14 -1.73 2.76
N LEU A 290 26.41 -1.46 1.47
CA LEU A 290 25.74 -2.14 0.35
C LEU A 290 26.06 -3.64 0.30
N LYS A 291 27.31 -4.02 0.58
CA LYS A 291 27.72 -5.43 0.69
C LYS A 291 26.94 -6.15 1.77
N PHE A 292 26.85 -5.55 2.95
CA PHE A 292 26.08 -6.12 4.06
C PHE A 292 24.58 -6.24 3.73
N LYS A 293 23.94 -5.17 3.23
CA LYS A 293 22.51 -5.18 2.86
C LYS A 293 22.21 -6.21 1.77
N THR A 294 23.11 -6.38 0.79
CA THR A 294 22.96 -7.41 -0.23
C THR A 294 23.01 -8.82 0.38
N ALA A 295 23.98 -9.11 1.24
CA ALA A 295 24.09 -10.40 1.92
C ALA A 295 22.88 -10.67 2.83
N PHE A 296 22.43 -9.66 3.58
CA PHE A 296 21.26 -9.71 4.43
C PHE A 296 20.01 -10.04 3.62
N MET A 297 19.70 -9.26 2.57
CA MET A 297 18.51 -9.43 1.75
C MET A 297 18.50 -10.77 1.00
N THR A 298 19.65 -11.22 0.49
CA THR A 298 19.76 -12.54 -0.14
C THR A 298 19.49 -13.65 0.86
N PHE A 299 20.00 -13.54 2.09
CA PHE A 299 19.76 -14.51 3.15
C PHE A 299 18.27 -14.57 3.53
N VAL A 300 17.66 -13.43 3.89
CA VAL A 300 16.26 -13.42 4.32
C VAL A 300 15.32 -13.85 3.18
N GLY A 301 15.62 -13.48 1.92
CA GLY A 301 14.84 -13.90 0.77
C GLY A 301 14.82 -15.42 0.61
N LYS A 302 15.96 -16.10 0.78
CA LYS A 302 16.02 -17.56 0.78
C LYS A 302 15.24 -18.21 1.94
N GLU A 303 15.26 -17.60 3.12
CA GLU A 303 14.43 -18.05 4.25
C GLU A 303 12.93 -17.85 3.96
N TYR A 304 12.53 -16.76 3.31
CA TYR A 304 11.12 -16.55 2.88
C TYR A 304 10.67 -17.64 1.90
N ASN A 305 11.54 -18.06 0.97
CA ASN A 305 11.23 -19.17 0.06
C ASN A 305 10.94 -20.47 0.83
N LYS A 306 11.76 -20.80 1.84
CA LYS A 306 11.56 -21.98 2.70
C LYS A 306 10.23 -21.95 3.45
N LEU A 307 9.81 -20.76 3.90
CA LEU A 307 8.56 -20.55 4.63
C LEU A 307 7.34 -20.39 3.70
N GLY A 308 7.55 -20.24 2.38
CA GLY A 308 6.49 -19.97 1.41
C GLY A 308 5.93 -18.55 1.49
N TRP A 309 6.64 -17.63 2.17
CA TRP A 309 6.24 -16.23 2.26
C TRP A 309 6.48 -15.48 0.95
N ALA A 310 5.71 -14.42 0.74
CA ALA A 310 5.94 -13.46 -0.33
C ALA A 310 6.86 -12.34 0.16
N MET A 311 7.91 -12.03 -0.61
CA MET A 311 8.82 -10.92 -0.35
C MET A 311 8.28 -9.65 -1.01
N GLN A 312 8.01 -8.59 -0.24
CA GLN A 312 7.58 -7.30 -0.76
C GLN A 312 8.74 -6.30 -0.72
N LEU A 313 9.09 -5.74 -1.88
CA LEU A 313 10.17 -4.76 -2.04
C LEU A 313 9.59 -3.40 -2.39
N HIS A 314 9.47 -2.51 -1.41
CA HIS A 314 9.10 -1.12 -1.59
C HIS A 314 10.37 -0.29 -1.78
N TYR A 315 10.56 0.32 -2.96
CA TYR A 315 11.76 1.12 -3.23
C TYR A 315 11.45 2.43 -3.96
N GLY A 316 12.48 3.29 -4.07
CA GLY A 316 12.39 4.53 -4.82
C GLY A 316 12.00 5.74 -3.97
N ALA A 317 12.05 5.65 -2.64
CA ALA A 317 11.87 6.78 -1.74
C ALA A 317 13.21 7.38 -1.34
N LYS A 318 13.38 8.68 -1.56
CA LYS A 318 14.42 9.47 -0.90
C LYS A 318 13.84 10.10 0.34
N ARG A 319 14.30 9.64 1.50
CA ARG A 319 13.74 10.00 2.79
C ARG A 319 14.33 11.30 3.36
N ASP A 320 13.56 11.96 4.22
CA ASP A 320 14.00 13.03 5.12
C ASP A 320 14.73 14.19 4.42
N ASN A 321 14.24 14.63 3.25
CA ASN A 321 14.94 15.62 2.42
C ASN A 321 15.04 17.02 3.07
N ASN A 322 14.18 17.33 4.04
CA ASN A 322 14.22 18.57 4.78
C ASN A 322 14.84 18.35 6.16
N VAL A 323 16.15 18.42 6.24
CA VAL A 323 16.91 18.17 7.49
C VAL A 323 16.48 19.12 8.63
N PHE A 324 16.14 20.38 8.34
CA PHE A 324 15.64 21.32 9.35
C PHE A 324 14.35 20.81 9.99
N ARG A 325 13.40 20.31 9.19
CA ARG A 325 12.13 19.78 9.70
C ARG A 325 12.30 18.39 10.31
N TYR A 326 13.17 17.57 9.79
CA TYR A 326 13.51 16.29 10.39
C TYR A 326 14.00 16.44 11.85
N ASN A 327 14.87 17.41 12.10
CA ASN A 327 15.36 17.69 13.46
C ASN A 327 14.27 18.18 14.43
N GLN A 328 13.16 18.71 13.90
CA GLN A 328 12.03 19.20 14.72
C GLN A 328 10.92 18.17 14.90
N LEU A 329 10.61 17.40 13.86
CA LEU A 329 9.40 16.59 13.76
C LEU A 329 9.69 15.07 13.68
N GLY A 330 10.93 14.68 13.38
CA GLY A 330 11.31 13.28 13.17
C GLY A 330 10.95 12.77 11.75
N PRO A 331 11.11 11.45 11.55
CA PRO A 331 10.81 10.77 10.29
C PRO A 331 9.30 10.68 10.02
N ASP A 332 8.95 10.29 8.79
CA ASP A 332 7.57 10.02 8.34
C ASP A 332 6.60 11.21 8.50
N THR A 333 7.10 12.42 8.38
CA THR A 333 6.30 13.65 8.56
C THR A 333 5.97 14.37 7.24
N GLY A 334 6.21 13.73 6.09
CA GLY A 334 5.79 14.22 4.76
C GLY A 334 6.87 14.97 3.98
N TYR A 335 8.15 14.82 4.32
CA TYR A 335 9.29 15.47 3.66
C TYR A 335 10.11 14.53 2.75
N ASP A 336 9.52 13.42 2.37
CA ASP A 336 10.11 12.46 1.44
C ASP A 336 9.78 12.81 -0.01
N CYS A 337 10.56 12.31 -0.96
CA CYS A 337 10.31 12.46 -2.40
C CYS A 337 10.69 11.20 -3.18
N ILE A 338 10.33 11.18 -4.46
CA ILE A 338 10.71 10.13 -5.39
C ILE A 338 12.23 10.19 -5.62
N ASN A 339 12.88 9.02 -5.51
CA ASN A 339 14.25 8.82 -5.94
C ASN A 339 14.27 8.40 -7.42
N THR A 340 15.22 8.93 -8.16
CA THR A 340 15.38 8.63 -9.60
C THR A 340 16.55 7.67 -9.87
N TYR A 341 17.10 7.01 -8.85
CA TYR A 341 18.17 6.02 -9.04
C TYR A 341 17.60 4.79 -9.78
N SER A 342 18.18 4.51 -10.95
CA SER A 342 17.79 3.35 -11.75
C SER A 342 18.52 2.10 -11.25
N SER A 343 17.77 1.13 -10.75
CA SER A 343 18.32 -0.12 -10.19
C SER A 343 17.88 -1.38 -10.93
N SER A 344 17.39 -1.27 -12.16
CA SER A 344 16.85 -2.44 -12.88
C SER A 344 17.88 -3.55 -13.10
N ALA A 345 19.13 -3.22 -13.42
CA ALA A 345 20.19 -4.20 -13.56
C ALA A 345 20.54 -4.87 -12.21
N GLU A 346 20.75 -4.06 -11.17
CA GLU A 346 21.02 -4.58 -9.82
C GLU A 346 19.87 -5.40 -9.26
N MET A 347 18.63 -5.01 -9.56
CA MET A 347 17.43 -5.77 -9.21
C MET A 347 17.42 -7.15 -9.88
N ALA A 348 17.73 -7.22 -11.17
CA ALA A 348 17.84 -8.50 -11.88
C ALA A 348 18.94 -9.38 -11.30
N ASP A 349 20.10 -8.82 -10.99
CA ASP A 349 21.21 -9.53 -10.36
C ASP A 349 20.85 -10.02 -8.94
N PHE A 350 20.16 -9.18 -8.16
CA PHE A 350 19.66 -9.55 -6.83
C PHE A 350 18.68 -10.73 -6.90
N LEU A 351 17.67 -10.68 -7.75
CA LEU A 351 16.71 -11.77 -7.93
C LEU A 351 17.41 -13.04 -8.42
N ASN A 352 18.36 -12.89 -9.39
CA ASN A 352 19.14 -14.00 -9.90
C ASN A 352 20.02 -14.66 -8.83
N SER A 353 20.52 -13.90 -7.86
CA SER A 353 21.36 -14.47 -6.79
C SER A 353 20.64 -15.54 -5.95
N MET A 354 19.33 -15.48 -5.89
CA MET A 354 18.47 -16.51 -5.25
C MET A 354 17.94 -17.51 -6.28
N ASN A 355 17.60 -17.05 -7.48
CA ASN A 355 17.04 -17.93 -8.53
C ASN A 355 18.06 -18.94 -9.04
N ALA A 356 19.35 -18.61 -9.08
CA ALA A 356 20.42 -19.50 -9.50
C ALA A 356 20.55 -20.77 -8.63
N THR A 357 20.01 -20.76 -7.41
CA THR A 357 19.99 -21.90 -6.49
C THR A 357 18.55 -22.42 -6.24
N ASP A 358 17.57 -21.99 -7.06
CA ASP A 358 16.14 -22.32 -6.93
C ASP A 358 15.54 -21.93 -5.57
N GLU A 359 16.02 -20.81 -5.02
CA GLU A 359 15.62 -20.30 -3.70
C GLU A 359 14.95 -18.92 -3.78
N LEU A 360 14.54 -18.47 -4.99
CA LEU A 360 13.83 -17.19 -5.15
C LEU A 360 12.38 -17.31 -4.64
N PRO A 361 11.97 -16.52 -3.64
CA PRO A 361 10.59 -16.51 -3.15
C PRO A 361 9.63 -15.87 -4.14
N LYS A 362 8.32 -16.06 -3.93
CA LYS A 362 7.30 -15.17 -4.49
C LYS A 362 7.67 -13.73 -4.13
N THR A 363 7.73 -12.84 -5.12
CA THR A 363 8.23 -11.48 -4.90
C THR A 363 7.31 -10.45 -5.52
N ILE A 364 7.05 -9.35 -4.80
CA ILE A 364 6.26 -8.21 -5.27
C ILE A 364 7.17 -6.98 -5.24
N ILE A 365 7.23 -6.27 -6.36
CA ILE A 365 8.10 -5.11 -6.54
C ILE A 365 7.28 -3.86 -6.70
N TYR A 366 7.45 -2.91 -5.78
CA TYR A 366 6.79 -1.60 -5.79
C TYR A 366 7.84 -0.51 -6.01
N SER A 367 7.72 0.26 -7.09
CA SER A 367 8.52 1.48 -7.26
C SER A 367 7.72 2.72 -6.95
N LEU A 368 8.35 3.65 -6.25
CA LEU A 368 7.79 4.99 -6.08
C LEU A 368 7.97 5.85 -7.34
N ASN A 369 8.89 5.45 -8.21
CA ASN A 369 9.16 6.13 -9.48
C ASN A 369 8.37 5.49 -10.63
N PRO A 370 7.36 6.16 -11.22
CA PRO A 370 6.55 5.58 -12.29
C PRO A 370 7.34 5.31 -13.58
N ILE A 371 8.53 5.93 -13.75
CA ILE A 371 9.42 5.66 -14.90
C ILE A 371 9.89 4.20 -14.88
N ASP A 372 9.97 3.56 -13.71
CA ASP A 372 10.44 2.19 -13.56
C ASP A 372 9.41 1.13 -13.99
N ASN A 373 8.15 1.48 -14.22
CA ASN A 373 7.09 0.53 -14.53
C ASN A 373 7.47 -0.45 -15.64
N ALA A 374 8.02 0.04 -16.77
CA ALA A 374 8.42 -0.81 -17.88
C ALA A 374 9.67 -1.66 -17.55
N ALA A 375 10.64 -1.09 -16.83
CA ALA A 375 11.81 -1.83 -16.39
C ALA A 375 11.44 -2.99 -15.46
N ILE A 376 10.58 -2.73 -14.46
CA ILE A 376 10.03 -3.76 -13.59
C ILE A 376 9.31 -4.82 -14.42
N GLY A 377 8.37 -4.43 -15.29
CA GLY A 377 7.59 -5.34 -16.13
C GLY A 377 8.46 -6.31 -16.93
N THR A 378 9.61 -5.87 -17.43
CA THR A 378 10.56 -6.74 -18.16
C THR A 378 11.35 -7.65 -17.22
N VAL A 379 11.77 -7.17 -16.05
CA VAL A 379 12.47 -7.98 -15.04
C VAL A 379 11.56 -9.11 -14.53
N LEU A 380 10.25 -8.84 -14.30
CA LEU A 380 9.30 -9.88 -13.89
C LEU A 380 9.32 -11.09 -14.82
N GLY A 381 9.35 -10.85 -16.14
CA GLY A 381 9.37 -11.92 -17.14
C GLY A 381 10.60 -12.83 -17.10
N CYS A 382 11.71 -12.36 -16.52
CA CYS A 382 12.94 -13.15 -16.41
C CYS A 382 12.88 -14.25 -15.34
N PHE A 383 11.97 -14.16 -14.37
CA PHE A 383 11.97 -14.99 -13.16
C PHE A 383 10.63 -15.67 -12.88
N GLN A 384 9.74 -15.77 -13.87
CA GLN A 384 8.51 -16.55 -13.76
C GLN A 384 8.80 -18.04 -13.87
N ASP A 385 8.08 -18.87 -13.12
CA ASP A 385 8.12 -20.31 -13.20
C ASP A 385 6.76 -20.95 -12.87
N SER A 386 6.70 -22.28 -12.77
CA SER A 386 5.47 -23.02 -12.48
C SER A 386 5.17 -23.20 -10.98
N THR A 387 5.99 -22.68 -10.09
CA THR A 387 5.79 -22.85 -8.63
C THR A 387 4.68 -21.96 -8.08
N ALA A 388 4.41 -20.82 -8.74
CA ALA A 388 3.29 -19.96 -8.41
C ALA A 388 2.80 -19.18 -9.66
N VAL A 389 1.49 -18.96 -9.76
CA VAL A 389 0.92 -18.10 -10.81
C VAL A 389 1.36 -16.67 -10.53
N GLY A 390 2.06 -16.06 -11.50
CA GLY A 390 2.60 -14.73 -11.34
C GLY A 390 3.58 -14.65 -10.15
N LYS A 391 4.55 -15.58 -10.08
CA LYS A 391 5.53 -15.70 -9.00
C LYS A 391 6.17 -14.36 -8.64
N ILE A 392 6.56 -13.60 -9.65
CA ILE A 392 7.09 -12.26 -9.49
C ILE A 392 6.04 -11.26 -9.98
N GLN A 393 5.57 -10.38 -9.11
CA GLN A 393 4.52 -9.41 -9.34
C GLN A 393 5.07 -7.98 -9.42
N GLN A 394 4.47 -7.15 -10.29
CA GLN A 394 4.54 -5.71 -10.08
C GLN A 394 3.46 -5.34 -9.07
N GLY A 395 3.84 -4.68 -8.00
CA GLY A 395 2.88 -4.19 -7.00
C GLY A 395 1.98 -3.08 -7.53
N SER A 396 0.90 -2.80 -6.81
CA SER A 396 0.01 -1.68 -7.16
C SER A 396 0.75 -0.34 -7.14
N ALA A 397 0.22 0.63 -7.88
CA ALA A 397 0.68 2.01 -7.77
C ALA A 397 0.61 2.45 -6.29
N TRP A 398 1.75 2.90 -5.77
CA TRP A 398 1.97 3.06 -4.34
C TRP A 398 2.34 4.50 -3.99
N TRP A 399 1.91 5.00 -2.84
CA TRP A 399 2.21 6.29 -2.22
C TRP A 399 2.00 7.47 -3.19
N PHE A 400 3.07 8.06 -3.77
CA PHE A 400 2.96 9.20 -4.69
C PHE A 400 2.27 8.85 -6.03
N ASN A 401 2.14 7.56 -6.35
CA ASN A 401 1.46 7.06 -7.54
C ASN A 401 0.05 6.50 -7.22
N ASP A 402 -0.37 6.50 -5.97
CA ASP A 402 -1.66 5.99 -5.53
C ASP A 402 -2.79 6.98 -5.89
N HIS A 403 -2.94 7.21 -7.19
CA HIS A 403 -3.94 8.10 -7.77
C HIS A 403 -4.38 7.58 -9.15
N LYS A 404 -5.47 8.12 -9.67
CA LYS A 404 -6.10 7.65 -10.91
C LYS A 404 -5.08 7.43 -12.06
N VAL A 405 -4.24 8.43 -12.33
CA VAL A 405 -3.26 8.32 -13.44
C VAL A 405 -2.21 7.27 -13.12
N GLY A 406 -1.60 7.30 -11.93
CA GLY A 406 -0.58 6.33 -11.55
C GLY A 406 -1.07 4.89 -11.55
N MET A 407 -2.29 4.64 -11.05
CA MET A 407 -2.93 3.31 -11.10
C MET A 407 -3.20 2.86 -12.54
N THR A 408 -3.71 3.77 -13.39
CA THR A 408 -3.97 3.46 -14.80
C THR A 408 -2.68 3.14 -15.53
N ASP A 409 -1.62 3.93 -15.33
CA ASP A 409 -0.32 3.76 -15.98
C ASP A 409 0.35 2.46 -15.53
N GLN A 410 0.31 2.15 -14.21
CA GLN A 410 0.87 0.91 -13.68
C GLN A 410 0.16 -0.32 -14.26
N MET A 411 -1.19 -0.35 -14.24
CA MET A 411 -1.97 -1.48 -14.79
C MET A 411 -1.79 -1.61 -16.31
N THR A 412 -1.69 -0.50 -17.04
CA THR A 412 -1.43 -0.49 -18.48
C THR A 412 -0.04 -1.04 -18.79
N SER A 413 0.98 -0.61 -18.05
CA SER A 413 2.34 -1.15 -18.20
C SER A 413 2.40 -2.65 -17.90
N LEU A 414 1.74 -3.08 -16.82
CA LEU A 414 1.65 -4.49 -16.47
C LEU A 414 0.93 -5.31 -17.55
N ALA A 415 -0.17 -4.79 -18.10
CA ALA A 415 -0.92 -5.46 -19.18
C ALA A 415 -0.09 -5.61 -20.46
N ASN A 416 0.74 -4.61 -20.79
CA ASN A 416 1.59 -4.61 -21.98
C ASN A 416 2.77 -5.60 -21.89
N LEU A 417 3.26 -5.87 -20.68
CA LEU A 417 4.52 -6.60 -20.46
C LEU A 417 4.33 -7.92 -19.70
N GLY A 418 3.12 -8.17 -19.18
CA GLY A 418 2.79 -9.33 -18.38
C GLY A 418 1.33 -9.75 -18.55
N LEU A 419 0.76 -10.34 -17.51
CA LEU A 419 -0.62 -10.83 -17.48
C LEU A 419 -1.42 -10.09 -16.41
N LEU A 420 -2.12 -9.01 -16.79
CA LEU A 420 -2.94 -8.21 -15.85
C LEU A 420 -3.97 -9.06 -15.09
N GLY A 421 -4.54 -10.10 -15.72
CA GLY A 421 -5.50 -11.00 -15.07
C GLY A 421 -4.95 -11.73 -13.83
N ASN A 422 -3.62 -11.84 -13.70
CA ASN A 422 -2.94 -12.46 -12.55
C ASN A 422 -2.51 -11.45 -11.49
N PHE A 423 -2.82 -10.16 -11.66
CA PHE A 423 -2.44 -9.10 -10.73
C PHE A 423 -3.12 -9.30 -9.38
N ILE A 424 -2.36 -9.14 -8.30
CA ILE A 424 -2.85 -9.34 -6.92
C ILE A 424 -3.62 -8.15 -6.34
N GLY A 425 -3.79 -7.09 -7.12
CA GLY A 425 -4.65 -5.95 -6.79
C GLY A 425 -4.06 -4.95 -5.81
N MET A 426 -4.95 -4.25 -5.13
CA MET A 426 -4.72 -3.09 -4.27
C MET A 426 -4.34 -3.49 -2.85
N LEU A 427 -3.54 -2.66 -2.21
CA LEU A 427 -3.30 -2.56 -0.76
C LEU A 427 -3.52 -1.11 -0.32
N THR A 428 -3.74 -0.84 0.96
CA THR A 428 -3.99 0.54 1.41
C THR A 428 -2.72 1.31 1.75
N ASP A 429 -1.69 0.67 2.22
CA ASP A 429 -0.48 1.31 2.79
C ASP A 429 -0.84 2.43 3.79
N SER A 430 -1.92 2.25 4.55
CA SER A 430 -2.54 3.30 5.35
C SER A 430 -2.43 3.06 6.85
N ARG A 431 -2.48 4.16 7.60
CA ARG A 431 -2.61 4.19 9.05
C ARG A 431 -4.04 4.49 9.52
N SER A 432 -4.99 4.76 8.59
CA SER A 432 -6.37 5.15 8.90
C SER A 432 -7.37 4.03 8.63
N PHE A 433 -8.24 3.77 9.59
CA PHE A 433 -9.32 2.78 9.46
C PHE A 433 -10.42 3.17 8.44
N LEU A 434 -10.47 4.42 7.99
CA LEU A 434 -11.40 4.85 6.94
C LEU A 434 -10.84 4.63 5.53
N SER A 435 -9.57 4.24 5.39
CA SER A 435 -8.86 4.13 4.10
C SER A 435 -9.29 2.94 3.25
N TYR A 436 -10.13 2.03 3.74
CA TYR A 436 -10.62 0.89 2.95
C TYR A 436 -11.44 1.32 1.73
N THR A 437 -11.96 2.55 1.69
CA THR A 437 -12.56 3.15 0.49
C THR A 437 -11.59 3.27 -0.69
N ARG A 438 -10.27 3.18 -0.46
CA ARG A 438 -9.25 3.13 -1.52
C ARG A 438 -9.38 1.87 -2.37
N HIS A 439 -9.85 0.74 -1.82
CA HIS A 439 -10.18 -0.45 -2.60
C HIS A 439 -11.31 -0.19 -3.59
N GLU A 440 -12.37 0.53 -3.18
CA GLU A 440 -13.43 0.96 -4.10
C GLU A 440 -12.88 1.89 -5.19
N TYR A 441 -12.05 2.87 -4.82
CA TYR A 441 -11.41 3.79 -5.76
C TYR A 441 -10.58 3.04 -6.82
N PHE A 442 -9.75 2.10 -6.38
CA PHE A 442 -8.97 1.23 -7.27
C PHE A 442 -9.85 0.40 -8.20
N ARG A 443 -10.87 -0.28 -7.66
CA ARG A 443 -11.78 -1.13 -8.43
C ARG A 443 -12.52 -0.34 -9.52
N ARG A 444 -12.92 0.89 -9.24
CA ARG A 444 -13.52 1.79 -10.23
C ARG A 444 -12.54 2.13 -11.35
N ILE A 445 -11.30 2.45 -11.03
CA ILE A 445 -10.25 2.76 -12.02
C ILE A 445 -9.94 1.54 -12.88
N MET A 446 -9.83 0.37 -12.29
CA MET A 446 -9.62 -0.89 -13.00
C MET A 446 -10.77 -1.19 -13.96
N CYS A 447 -12.02 -1.12 -13.48
CA CYS A 447 -13.19 -1.37 -14.30
C CYS A 447 -13.32 -0.36 -15.45
N GLU A 448 -12.99 0.90 -15.21
CA GLU A 448 -12.94 1.94 -16.24
C GLU A 448 -11.90 1.63 -17.32
N LEU A 449 -10.70 1.20 -16.92
CA LEU A 449 -9.64 0.82 -17.86
C LEU A 449 -10.07 -0.36 -18.74
N LEU A 450 -10.55 -1.44 -18.11
CA LEU A 450 -11.03 -2.63 -18.84
C LEU A 450 -12.23 -2.32 -19.73
N GLY A 451 -13.20 -1.54 -19.22
CA GLY A 451 -14.38 -1.14 -19.98
C GLY A 451 -14.04 -0.34 -21.22
N LYS A 452 -13.04 0.56 -21.13
CA LYS A 452 -12.55 1.30 -22.31
C LYS A 452 -11.91 0.40 -23.36
N TRP A 453 -11.08 -0.56 -22.97
CA TRP A 453 -10.49 -1.51 -23.91
C TRP A 453 -11.54 -2.33 -24.62
N VAL A 454 -12.61 -2.73 -23.93
CA VAL A 454 -13.72 -3.45 -24.55
C VAL A 454 -14.48 -2.58 -25.55
N GLU A 455 -14.88 -1.37 -25.16
CA GLU A 455 -15.66 -0.48 -26.03
C GLU A 455 -14.87 0.10 -27.20
N ASN A 456 -13.53 0.14 -27.07
CA ASN A 456 -12.63 0.45 -28.18
C ASN A 456 -12.38 -0.75 -29.12
N GLY A 457 -12.90 -1.96 -28.81
CA GLY A 457 -12.69 -3.16 -29.60
C GLY A 457 -11.32 -3.82 -29.41
N GLU A 458 -10.59 -3.44 -28.36
CA GLU A 458 -9.27 -3.98 -28.03
C GLU A 458 -9.35 -5.34 -27.30
N TYR A 459 -10.51 -5.63 -26.67
CA TYR A 459 -10.80 -6.90 -26.01
C TYR A 459 -12.27 -7.29 -26.23
N PRO A 460 -12.61 -8.59 -26.35
CA PRO A 460 -13.99 -9.02 -26.55
C PRO A 460 -14.89 -8.70 -25.35
N ALA A 461 -16.16 -8.39 -25.63
CA ALA A 461 -17.19 -8.13 -24.61
C ALA A 461 -17.67 -9.42 -23.92
N ASP A 462 -16.74 -10.28 -23.51
CA ASP A 462 -17.03 -11.49 -22.73
C ASP A 462 -17.12 -11.17 -21.25
N MET A 463 -18.31 -10.79 -20.79
CA MET A 463 -18.55 -10.38 -19.41
C MET A 463 -18.29 -11.50 -18.40
N LYS A 464 -18.38 -12.77 -18.78
CA LYS A 464 -18.04 -13.89 -17.90
C LYS A 464 -16.55 -13.91 -17.60
N THR A 465 -15.71 -13.85 -18.61
CA THR A 465 -14.24 -13.83 -18.47
C THR A 465 -13.77 -12.54 -17.78
N LEU A 466 -14.26 -11.38 -18.23
CA LEU A 466 -13.91 -10.08 -17.65
C LEU A 466 -14.33 -9.96 -16.19
N GLY A 467 -15.55 -10.37 -15.85
CA GLY A 467 -16.05 -10.37 -14.47
C GLY A 467 -15.25 -11.33 -13.56
N GLY A 468 -14.80 -12.47 -14.11
CA GLY A 468 -13.86 -13.36 -13.42
C GLY A 468 -12.54 -12.67 -13.09
N MET A 469 -11.91 -12.00 -14.09
CA MET A 469 -10.67 -11.23 -13.87
C MET A 469 -10.86 -10.11 -12.86
N VAL A 470 -11.98 -9.39 -12.92
CA VAL A 470 -12.27 -8.31 -11.96
C VAL A 470 -12.35 -8.84 -10.53
N ARG A 471 -13.03 -9.97 -10.30
CA ARG A 471 -13.06 -10.62 -8.97
C ARG A 471 -11.68 -11.11 -8.55
N ASP A 472 -10.95 -11.73 -9.47
CA ASP A 472 -9.61 -12.24 -9.21
C ASP A 472 -8.65 -11.12 -8.80
N ILE A 473 -8.59 -10.02 -9.54
CA ILE A 473 -7.75 -8.87 -9.21
C ILE A 473 -8.23 -8.18 -7.93
N SER A 474 -9.54 -8.12 -7.68
CA SER A 474 -10.10 -7.45 -6.51
C SER A 474 -9.86 -8.21 -5.20
N TYR A 475 -9.63 -9.54 -5.27
CA TYR A 475 -9.56 -10.38 -4.06
C TYR A 475 -8.87 -11.74 -4.25
N ASN A 476 -9.36 -12.58 -5.19
CA ASN A 476 -9.02 -14.00 -5.24
C ASN A 476 -7.53 -14.25 -5.52
N ASN A 477 -6.90 -13.43 -6.38
CA ASN A 477 -5.48 -13.57 -6.69
C ASN A 477 -4.62 -13.37 -5.45
N ALA A 478 -4.94 -12.41 -4.59
CA ALA A 478 -4.22 -12.20 -3.33
C ALA A 478 -4.42 -13.40 -2.38
N VAL A 479 -5.64 -13.93 -2.23
CA VAL A 479 -5.89 -15.13 -1.42
C VAL A 479 -4.99 -16.27 -1.86
N ARG A 480 -4.96 -16.57 -3.18
CA ARG A 480 -4.15 -17.66 -3.74
C ARG A 480 -2.65 -17.41 -3.65
N TYR A 481 -2.22 -16.18 -3.96
CA TYR A 481 -0.80 -15.82 -4.02
C TYR A 481 -0.12 -15.91 -2.65
N PHE A 482 -0.74 -15.39 -1.61
CA PHE A 482 -0.20 -15.44 -0.25
C PHE A 482 -0.49 -16.78 0.44
N GLY A 483 -1.46 -17.55 -0.05
CA GLY A 483 -1.90 -18.81 0.59
C GLY A 483 -2.66 -18.55 1.89
N PHE A 484 -3.44 -17.47 1.95
CA PHE A 484 -4.29 -17.18 3.09
C PHE A 484 -5.41 -18.22 3.23
N LYS A 485 -5.78 -18.52 4.47
CA LYS A 485 -6.88 -19.46 4.77
C LYS A 485 -8.22 -18.74 4.67
N LEU A 486 -8.58 -18.36 3.44
CA LEU A 486 -9.80 -17.68 3.06
C LEU A 486 -10.41 -18.35 1.84
N ASP A 487 -11.73 -18.33 1.74
CA ASP A 487 -12.44 -18.82 0.56
C ASP A 487 -12.33 -17.77 -0.59
N THR A 488 -12.21 -18.26 -1.81
CA THR A 488 -12.32 -17.43 -3.02
C THR A 488 -13.78 -17.19 -3.37
N VAL A 489 -14.07 -16.05 -3.99
CA VAL A 489 -15.43 -15.68 -4.45
C VAL A 489 -15.56 -16.06 -5.92
N GLU A 490 -16.37 -17.08 -6.22
CA GLU A 490 -16.52 -17.58 -7.59
C GLU A 490 -17.73 -16.99 -8.35
N LYS A 491 -18.76 -16.52 -7.66
CA LYS A 491 -19.97 -15.92 -8.26
C LYS A 491 -20.57 -14.82 -7.41
#